data_eae47a579d777d7591cb8808c33d98e5
#
_entry.id   eae47a579d777d7591cb8808c33d98e5
#
_cell.length_a   1.000
_cell.length_b   1.000
_cell.length_c   1.000
_cell.angle_alpha   90.00
_cell.angle_beta   90.00
_cell.angle_gamma   90.00
#
_symmetry.space_group_name_H-M   'P 1'
#
loop_
_entity.id
_entity.type
_entity.pdbx_description
1 polymer ?
#
loop_
_entity_poly.entity_id
_entity_poly.type
_entity_poly.pdbx_seq_one_letter_code
_entity_poly.pdbx_strand_id
1 'polypeptide(L)'
;MGIRDLLSLYKTLLTKENLSNFRGKTCAIDMMVWLYKGMYAVNNNPNIKDIYLNFPLKMLTILKENGINCIAVFDGNILPAKLKEIQERINCKIANNILARKLREEGDIAKSNVVGNRSLNVTQVHINSLIYLLKKLNFKIIVAPYESDAQIAYLYHTNQIDFAITEDSDLIPYGVKRIAFKLNENGDFEYLNLNISELPSDIINNLNEDGKFVLGLSQLKLVQFCVMLGCDYIKSIKGLGMKTLIKLFKEMDSFENIVKAVASYGMKYRFEEQNGDAMLYLSQAKEACSVFYYQIVYDNINKKLTHIYDDILWHYYRKIDSVKEIKEKSWITDIIEKNKNKEYYGKIFDNFEMYCNGELDVEKHTTEKSLESAESINKYLQIYSKFFRNEE
;
A
#
# COMPACT_ATOMS: atom_id res chain seq x y z
N MET A 1 -3.22 1.40 -8.83
CA MET A 1 -1.80 1.34 -8.42
C MET A 1 -1.58 -0.08 -7.94
N GLY A 2 -0.36 -0.45 -7.61
CA GLY A 2 -0.04 -1.78 -7.15
C GLY A 2 0.31 -2.78 -8.24
N ILE A 3 0.35 -4.05 -7.87
CA ILE A 3 0.83 -5.13 -8.73
C ILE A 3 -0.09 -5.33 -9.91
N ARG A 4 0.51 -5.26 -11.09
CA ARG A 4 -0.20 -5.27 -12.36
C ARG A 4 -1.06 -6.52 -12.51
N ASP A 5 -2.33 -6.31 -12.85
CA ASP A 5 -3.34 -7.34 -13.15
C ASP A 5 -3.61 -8.35 -12.01
N LEU A 6 -3.00 -8.19 -10.81
CA LEU A 6 -3.17 -9.13 -9.70
C LEU A 6 -4.64 -9.28 -9.27
N LEU A 7 -5.36 -8.16 -9.11
CA LEU A 7 -6.77 -8.20 -8.72
C LEU A 7 -7.66 -8.91 -9.76
N SER A 8 -7.24 -8.96 -11.02
CA SER A 8 -8.00 -9.68 -12.04
C SER A 8 -8.10 -11.19 -11.79
N LEU A 9 -7.11 -11.78 -11.12
CA LEU A 9 -7.12 -13.19 -10.72
C LEU A 9 -8.15 -13.48 -9.61
N TYR A 10 -8.41 -12.49 -8.79
CA TYR A 10 -9.32 -12.59 -7.64
C TYR A 10 -10.68 -11.96 -7.90
N LYS A 11 -10.98 -11.60 -9.17
CA LYS A 11 -12.23 -10.89 -9.51
C LYS A 11 -13.49 -11.61 -9.03
N THR A 12 -13.52 -12.94 -9.05
CA THR A 12 -14.64 -13.76 -8.57
C THR A 12 -14.72 -13.87 -7.05
N LEU A 13 -13.64 -13.50 -6.34
CA LEU A 13 -13.62 -13.42 -4.87
C LEU A 13 -14.04 -12.03 -4.35
N LEU A 14 -14.09 -11.03 -5.23
CA LEU A 14 -14.55 -9.70 -4.86
C LEU A 14 -16.06 -9.74 -4.68
N THR A 15 -16.52 -9.59 -3.44
CA THR A 15 -17.92 -9.44 -3.09
C THR A 15 -18.26 -7.96 -2.93
N LYS A 16 -19.52 -7.61 -3.25
CA LYS A 16 -20.06 -6.28 -2.92
C LYS A 16 -20.57 -6.33 -1.49
N GLU A 17 -20.02 -5.49 -0.65
CA GLU A 17 -20.34 -5.41 0.76
C GLU A 17 -20.75 -3.98 1.13
N ASN A 18 -21.40 -3.85 2.29
CA ASN A 18 -21.74 -2.56 2.87
C ASN A 18 -21.22 -2.47 4.32
N LEU A 19 -20.79 -1.30 4.74
CA LEU A 19 -20.24 -1.05 6.08
C LEU A 19 -21.17 -1.48 7.21
N SER A 20 -22.48 -1.45 6.99
CA SER A 20 -23.46 -1.90 8.00
C SER A 20 -23.24 -3.35 8.46
N ASN A 21 -22.68 -4.21 7.60
CA ASN A 21 -22.34 -5.60 7.90
C ASN A 21 -21.05 -5.74 8.74
N PHE A 22 -20.28 -4.66 8.89
CA PHE A 22 -18.99 -4.64 9.57
C PHE A 22 -19.01 -3.87 10.91
N ARG A 23 -20.20 -3.57 11.43
CA ARG A 23 -20.36 -2.84 12.68
C ARG A 23 -19.55 -3.47 13.81
N GLY A 24 -18.82 -2.66 14.57
CA GLY A 24 -17.95 -3.09 15.67
C GLY A 24 -16.58 -3.59 15.24
N LYS A 25 -16.34 -3.74 13.93
CA LYS A 25 -15.04 -4.11 13.39
C LYS A 25 -14.05 -2.95 13.44
N THR A 26 -12.77 -3.28 13.42
CA THR A 26 -11.68 -2.30 13.35
C THR A 26 -10.99 -2.39 11.99
N CYS A 27 -10.79 -1.25 11.33
CA CYS A 27 -10.02 -1.18 10.09
C CYS A 27 -8.81 -0.26 10.22
N ALA A 28 -7.78 -0.52 9.39
CA ALA A 28 -6.75 0.47 9.07
C ALA A 28 -7.00 1.04 7.67
N ILE A 29 -6.74 2.32 7.51
CA ILE A 29 -7.00 3.05 6.29
C ILE A 29 -5.70 3.61 5.77
N ASP A 30 -5.39 3.33 4.50
CA ASP A 30 -4.36 4.03 3.75
C ASP A 30 -4.84 5.47 3.45
N MET A 31 -4.38 6.42 4.26
CA MET A 31 -4.82 7.81 4.17
C MET A 31 -4.24 8.53 2.96
N MET A 32 -3.12 8.03 2.40
CA MET A 32 -2.54 8.63 1.20
C MET A 32 -3.48 8.53 0.00
N VAL A 33 -4.16 7.39 -0.15
CA VAL A 33 -5.18 7.19 -1.20
C VAL A 33 -6.30 8.23 -1.08
N TRP A 34 -6.79 8.47 0.13
CA TRP A 34 -7.88 9.42 0.35
C TRP A 34 -7.44 10.87 0.19
N LEU A 35 -6.21 11.21 0.58
CA LEU A 35 -5.63 12.52 0.30
C LEU A 35 -5.52 12.78 -1.19
N TYR A 36 -5.02 11.81 -1.97
CA TYR A 36 -4.96 11.95 -3.43
C TYR A 36 -6.37 12.11 -4.05
N LYS A 37 -7.37 11.36 -3.58
CA LYS A 37 -8.76 11.55 -4.02
C LYS A 37 -9.29 12.94 -3.68
N GLY A 38 -8.97 13.46 -2.49
CA GLY A 38 -9.31 14.83 -2.09
C GLY A 38 -8.66 15.90 -2.98
N MET A 39 -7.41 15.66 -3.41
CA MET A 39 -6.68 16.60 -4.28
C MET A 39 -7.32 16.79 -5.66
N TYR A 40 -8.10 15.82 -6.17
CA TYR A 40 -8.86 16.03 -7.41
C TYR A 40 -9.87 17.19 -7.28
N ALA A 41 -10.39 17.43 -6.09
CA ALA A 41 -11.31 18.55 -5.85
C ALA A 41 -10.62 19.93 -5.95
N VAL A 42 -9.31 20.01 -5.64
CA VAL A 42 -8.52 21.24 -5.73
C VAL A 42 -8.40 21.74 -7.17
N ASN A 43 -8.15 20.85 -8.12
CA ASN A 43 -8.07 21.22 -9.54
C ASN A 43 -9.39 21.77 -10.10
N ASN A 44 -10.51 21.26 -9.59
CA ASN A 44 -11.83 21.70 -10.04
C ASN A 44 -12.27 22.99 -9.34
N ASN A 45 -11.71 23.32 -8.16
CA ASN A 45 -12.09 24.46 -7.34
C ASN A 45 -10.85 25.15 -6.74
N PRO A 46 -9.95 25.73 -7.55
CA PRO A 46 -8.65 26.25 -7.09
C PRO A 46 -8.76 27.41 -6.08
N ASN A 47 -9.93 28.04 -6.00
CA ASN A 47 -10.18 29.17 -5.09
C ASN A 47 -10.60 28.74 -3.68
N ILE A 48 -10.90 27.45 -3.47
CA ILE A 48 -11.32 26.93 -2.17
C ILE A 48 -10.11 26.29 -1.51
N LYS A 49 -9.56 26.96 -0.50
CA LYS A 49 -8.46 26.41 0.30
C LYS A 49 -8.93 25.16 1.05
N ASP A 50 -8.02 24.20 1.20
CA ASP A 50 -8.20 22.99 2.00
C ASP A 50 -9.35 22.07 1.56
N ILE A 51 -9.92 22.29 0.36
CA ILE A 51 -11.02 21.46 -0.16
C ILE A 51 -10.66 19.97 -0.21
N TYR A 52 -9.37 19.63 -0.29
CA TYR A 52 -8.85 18.25 -0.26
C TYR A 52 -9.18 17.52 1.03
N LEU A 53 -9.43 18.22 2.14
CA LEU A 53 -9.80 17.63 3.43
C LEU A 53 -11.23 17.08 3.44
N ASN A 54 -12.11 17.57 2.55
CA ASN A 54 -13.51 17.16 2.53
C ASN A 54 -13.68 15.67 2.31
N PHE A 55 -12.95 15.10 1.35
CA PHE A 55 -13.09 13.68 1.02
C PHE A 55 -12.67 12.76 2.18
N PRO A 56 -11.45 12.87 2.73
CA PRO A 56 -11.05 12.04 3.88
C PRO A 56 -12.01 12.16 5.07
N LEU A 57 -12.41 13.38 5.44
CA LEU A 57 -13.29 13.61 6.59
C LEU A 57 -14.68 13.04 6.37
N LYS A 58 -15.24 13.18 5.16
CA LYS A 58 -16.53 12.61 4.80
C LYS A 58 -16.49 11.09 4.93
N MET A 59 -15.47 10.46 4.40
CA MET A 59 -15.32 8.99 4.45
C MET A 59 -15.14 8.47 5.88
N LEU A 60 -14.36 9.19 6.71
CA LEU A 60 -14.21 8.86 8.13
C LEU A 60 -15.52 9.01 8.91
N THR A 61 -16.32 10.03 8.56
CA THR A 61 -17.66 10.20 9.17
C THR A 61 -18.57 9.01 8.85
N ILE A 62 -18.59 8.58 7.59
CA ILE A 62 -19.38 7.41 7.15
C ILE A 62 -18.97 6.15 7.90
N LEU A 63 -17.66 5.91 8.07
CA LEU A 63 -17.17 4.77 8.85
C LEU A 63 -17.67 4.83 10.30
N LYS A 64 -17.56 5.99 10.93
CA LYS A 64 -18.00 6.17 12.33
C LYS A 64 -19.52 6.00 12.48
N GLU A 65 -20.32 6.57 11.60
CA GLU A 65 -21.78 6.42 11.59
C GLU A 65 -22.21 4.95 11.46
N ASN A 66 -21.41 4.14 10.73
CA ASN A 66 -21.61 2.70 10.63
C ASN A 66 -21.03 1.91 11.82
N GLY A 67 -20.45 2.58 12.81
CA GLY A 67 -19.90 1.95 14.00
C GLY A 67 -18.59 1.18 13.75
N ILE A 68 -17.78 1.63 12.78
CA ILE A 68 -16.48 1.05 12.45
C ILE A 68 -15.38 1.80 13.25
N ASN A 69 -14.51 1.05 13.91
CA ASN A 69 -13.32 1.61 14.54
C ASN A 69 -12.22 1.80 13.48
N CYS A 70 -11.57 2.96 13.47
CA CYS A 70 -10.62 3.30 12.43
C CYS A 70 -9.24 3.63 12.99
N ILE A 71 -8.20 3.14 12.31
CA ILE A 71 -6.81 3.60 12.49
C ILE A 71 -6.39 4.26 11.17
N ALA A 72 -6.13 5.56 11.22
CA ALA A 72 -5.65 6.33 10.07
C ALA A 72 -4.13 6.13 9.93
N VAL A 73 -3.68 5.50 8.85
CA VAL A 73 -2.26 5.23 8.60
C VAL A 73 -1.75 6.12 7.49
N PHE A 74 -0.63 6.80 7.73
CA PHE A 74 0.02 7.70 6.80
C PHE A 74 1.40 7.17 6.43
N ASP A 75 1.84 7.47 5.19
CA ASP A 75 3.24 7.26 4.80
C ASP A 75 4.17 8.17 5.62
N GLY A 76 5.34 7.65 5.92
CA GLY A 76 6.40 8.36 6.62
C GLY A 76 7.58 8.72 5.73
N ASN A 77 8.78 8.30 6.17
CA ASN A 77 10.01 8.55 5.42
C ASN A 77 10.05 7.77 4.10
N ILE A 78 10.83 8.26 3.16
CA ILE A 78 11.07 7.56 1.89
C ILE A 78 11.85 6.27 2.16
N LEU A 79 11.28 5.14 1.75
CA LEU A 79 11.98 3.85 1.81
C LEU A 79 13.10 3.81 0.77
N PRO A 80 14.36 3.55 1.16
CA PRO A 80 15.47 3.49 0.20
C PRO A 80 15.27 2.48 -0.94
N ALA A 81 14.65 1.33 -0.66
CA ALA A 81 14.29 0.33 -1.68
C ALA A 81 13.39 0.88 -2.81
N LYS A 82 12.63 1.95 -2.55
CA LYS A 82 11.66 2.56 -3.48
C LYS A 82 12.17 3.80 -4.20
N LEU A 83 13.40 4.23 -3.94
CA LEU A 83 13.95 5.48 -4.48
C LEU A 83 13.87 5.58 -6.00
N LYS A 84 14.13 4.47 -6.71
CA LYS A 84 14.07 4.44 -8.17
C LYS A 84 12.66 4.67 -8.71
N GLU A 85 11.68 4.00 -8.11
CA GLU A 85 10.27 4.16 -8.47
C GLU A 85 9.78 5.59 -8.20
N ILE A 86 10.14 6.14 -7.04
CA ILE A 86 9.80 7.52 -6.67
C ILE A 86 10.38 8.51 -7.67
N GLN A 87 11.65 8.36 -8.09
CA GLN A 87 12.28 9.23 -9.08
C GLN A 87 11.56 9.16 -10.44
N GLU A 88 11.17 7.97 -10.87
CA GLU A 88 10.40 7.79 -12.11
C GLU A 88 9.02 8.44 -12.00
N ARG A 89 8.34 8.26 -10.87
CA ARG A 89 7.04 8.90 -10.60
C ARG A 89 7.14 10.42 -10.62
N ILE A 90 8.20 11.00 -10.06
CA ILE A 90 8.49 12.43 -10.13
C ILE A 90 8.68 12.87 -11.59
N ASN A 91 9.51 12.17 -12.36
CA ASN A 91 9.74 12.49 -13.77
C ASN A 91 8.44 12.43 -14.60
N CYS A 92 7.59 11.42 -14.36
CA CYS A 92 6.27 11.33 -15.00
C CYS A 92 5.36 12.50 -14.62
N LYS A 93 5.35 12.93 -13.36
CA LYS A 93 4.57 14.09 -12.91
C LYS A 93 5.04 15.38 -13.58
N ILE A 94 6.35 15.59 -13.70
CA ILE A 94 6.93 16.75 -14.40
C ILE A 94 6.50 16.75 -15.88
N ALA A 95 6.65 15.62 -16.57
CA ALA A 95 6.23 15.48 -17.96
C ALA A 95 4.74 15.76 -18.16
N ASN A 96 3.87 15.21 -17.29
CA ASN A 96 2.44 15.47 -17.34
C ASN A 96 2.10 16.94 -17.09
N ASN A 97 2.83 17.62 -16.20
CA ASN A 97 2.63 19.04 -15.93
C ASN A 97 2.95 19.90 -17.16
N ILE A 98 4.07 19.60 -17.82
CA ILE A 98 4.46 20.29 -19.06
C ILE A 98 3.41 20.07 -20.15
N LEU A 99 2.96 18.81 -20.32
CA LEU A 99 1.94 18.46 -21.32
C LEU A 99 0.60 19.14 -21.03
N ALA A 100 0.18 19.18 -19.74
CA ALA A 100 -1.06 19.86 -19.37
C ALA A 100 -1.05 21.35 -19.68
N ARG A 101 0.09 22.03 -19.45
CA ARG A 101 0.25 23.45 -19.80
C ARG A 101 0.14 23.66 -21.31
N LYS A 102 0.86 22.84 -22.10
CA LYS A 102 0.80 22.90 -23.57
C LYS A 102 -0.63 22.70 -24.09
N LEU A 103 -1.34 21.68 -23.61
CA LEU A 103 -2.74 21.44 -24.00
C LEU A 103 -3.66 22.61 -23.64
N ARG A 104 -3.40 23.30 -22.54
CA ARG A 104 -4.16 24.50 -22.15
C ARG A 104 -3.90 25.66 -23.09
N GLU A 105 -2.66 25.87 -23.51
CA GLU A 105 -2.29 26.90 -24.49
C GLU A 105 -2.90 26.61 -25.86
N GLU A 106 -3.02 25.35 -26.25
CA GLU A 106 -3.68 24.88 -27.48
C GLU A 106 -5.21 24.95 -27.40
N GLY A 107 -5.80 25.29 -26.22
CA GLY A 107 -7.25 25.40 -26.02
C GLY A 107 -7.96 24.10 -25.66
N ASP A 108 -7.25 22.96 -25.56
CA ASP A 108 -7.84 21.66 -25.15
C ASP A 108 -7.89 21.54 -23.63
N ILE A 109 -8.81 22.33 -23.02
CA ILE A 109 -8.98 22.39 -21.56
C ILE A 109 -9.35 21.04 -20.96
N ALA A 110 -10.18 20.26 -21.65
CA ALA A 110 -10.62 18.95 -21.15
C ALA A 110 -9.45 17.98 -20.99
N LYS A 111 -8.62 17.81 -22.01
CA LYS A 111 -7.43 16.98 -21.92
C LYS A 111 -6.39 17.54 -20.96
N SER A 112 -6.21 18.88 -20.94
CA SER A 112 -5.33 19.54 -19.99
C SER A 112 -5.68 19.16 -18.55
N ASN A 113 -6.96 19.20 -18.17
CA ASN A 113 -7.41 18.81 -16.83
C ASN A 113 -7.14 17.30 -16.53
N VAL A 114 -7.41 16.42 -17.47
CA VAL A 114 -7.15 14.98 -17.30
C VAL A 114 -5.66 14.71 -17.10
N VAL A 115 -4.80 15.32 -17.89
CA VAL A 115 -3.34 15.17 -17.76
C VAL A 115 -2.84 15.86 -16.49
N GLY A 116 -3.36 17.05 -16.17
CA GLY A 116 -3.04 17.79 -14.96
C GLY A 116 -3.35 17.01 -13.68
N ASN A 117 -4.46 16.28 -13.66
CA ASN A 117 -4.80 15.40 -12.52
C ASN A 117 -3.73 14.31 -12.26
N ARG A 118 -3.01 13.86 -13.29
CA ARG A 118 -1.90 12.89 -13.15
C ARG A 118 -0.63 13.51 -12.58
N SER A 119 -0.53 14.83 -12.55
CA SER A 119 0.60 15.59 -11.98
C SER A 119 0.35 16.10 -10.57
N LEU A 120 -0.83 15.83 -10.00
CA LEU A 120 -1.17 16.21 -8.63
C LEU A 120 -0.13 15.68 -7.65
N ASN A 121 0.22 16.52 -6.68
CA ASN A 121 1.19 16.19 -5.65
C ASN A 121 0.61 16.46 -4.26
N VAL A 122 0.56 15.42 -3.45
CA VAL A 122 0.33 15.56 -2.01
C VAL A 122 1.66 15.98 -1.39
N THR A 123 1.68 17.11 -0.73
CA THR A 123 2.86 17.64 -0.04
C THR A 123 2.78 17.32 1.46
N GLN A 124 3.90 17.49 2.16
CA GLN A 124 3.93 17.32 3.62
C GLN A 124 2.96 18.26 4.34
N VAL A 125 2.73 19.45 3.79
CA VAL A 125 1.75 20.40 4.36
C VAL A 125 0.34 19.80 4.35
N HIS A 126 -0.07 19.15 3.24
CA HIS A 126 -1.39 18.51 3.16
C HIS A 126 -1.53 17.37 4.17
N ILE A 127 -0.47 16.55 4.30
CA ILE A 127 -0.43 15.43 5.26
C ILE A 127 -0.54 15.96 6.69
N ASN A 128 0.30 16.95 7.05
CA ASN A 128 0.33 17.52 8.40
C ASN A 128 -0.98 18.19 8.77
N SER A 129 -1.63 18.90 7.83
CA SER A 129 -2.93 19.53 8.06
C SER A 129 -4.01 18.48 8.38
N LEU A 130 -4.03 17.37 7.65
CA LEU A 130 -4.97 16.28 7.93
C LEU A 130 -4.66 15.59 9.27
N ILE A 131 -3.39 15.27 9.55
CA ILE A 131 -2.96 14.69 10.83
C ILE A 131 -3.38 15.57 12.00
N TYR A 132 -3.08 16.88 11.92
CA TYR A 132 -3.48 17.83 12.97
C TYR A 132 -4.98 17.81 13.22
N LEU A 133 -5.77 17.87 12.15
CA LEU A 133 -7.23 17.86 12.23
C LEU A 133 -7.75 16.56 12.83
N LEU A 134 -7.25 15.41 12.40
CA LEU A 134 -7.66 14.11 12.92
C LEU A 134 -7.31 13.95 14.41
N LYS A 135 -6.15 14.45 14.86
CA LYS A 135 -5.79 14.49 16.29
C LYS A 135 -6.78 15.31 17.09
N LYS A 136 -7.17 16.49 16.60
CA LYS A 136 -8.20 17.34 17.26
C LYS A 136 -9.58 16.68 17.31
N LEU A 137 -9.84 15.76 16.38
CA LEU A 137 -11.08 14.97 16.32
C LEU A 137 -10.97 13.63 17.08
N ASN A 138 -9.86 13.40 17.82
CA ASN A 138 -9.58 12.19 18.61
C ASN A 138 -9.52 10.90 17.78
N PHE A 139 -9.06 10.97 16.53
CA PHE A 139 -8.79 9.77 15.75
C PHE A 139 -7.50 9.08 16.19
N LYS A 140 -7.50 7.76 16.12
CA LYS A 140 -6.27 6.98 16.24
C LYS A 140 -5.47 7.10 14.95
N ILE A 141 -4.25 7.60 15.05
CA ILE A 141 -3.36 7.86 13.93
C ILE A 141 -2.08 7.08 14.12
N ILE A 142 -1.53 6.59 13.01
CA ILE A 142 -0.16 6.09 12.95
C ILE A 142 0.49 6.66 11.69
N VAL A 143 1.60 7.36 11.85
CA VAL A 143 2.51 7.69 10.76
C VAL A 143 3.50 6.52 10.69
N ALA A 144 3.46 5.77 9.58
CA ALA A 144 4.39 4.67 9.38
C ALA A 144 5.83 5.19 9.40
N PRO A 145 6.81 4.43 9.89
CA PRO A 145 8.22 4.81 9.75
C PRO A 145 8.60 5.05 8.29
N TYR A 146 8.01 4.28 7.37
CA TYR A 146 8.19 4.35 5.92
C TYR A 146 6.84 4.24 5.19
N GLU A 147 6.45 3.08 4.69
CA GLU A 147 5.23 2.89 3.90
C GLU A 147 4.03 2.46 4.76
N SER A 148 2.88 3.05 4.49
CA SER A 148 1.60 2.71 5.13
C SER A 148 1.22 1.25 4.91
N ASP A 149 1.52 0.67 3.73
CA ASP A 149 1.20 -0.72 3.42
C ASP A 149 1.86 -1.70 4.38
N ALA A 150 3.15 -1.52 4.65
CA ALA A 150 3.89 -2.33 5.62
C ALA A 150 3.31 -2.19 7.04
N GLN A 151 2.97 -0.97 7.44
CA GLN A 151 2.37 -0.69 8.74
C GLN A 151 0.97 -1.29 8.87
N ILE A 152 0.14 -1.19 7.85
CA ILE A 152 -1.20 -1.81 7.81
C ILE A 152 -1.07 -3.33 7.90
N ALA A 153 -0.14 -3.92 7.17
CA ALA A 153 0.13 -5.35 7.24
C ALA A 153 0.56 -5.79 8.66
N TYR A 154 1.43 -5.03 9.31
CA TYR A 154 1.82 -5.29 10.69
C TYR A 154 0.61 -5.25 11.65
N LEU A 155 -0.25 -4.23 11.55
CA LEU A 155 -1.47 -4.12 12.35
C LEU A 155 -2.41 -5.32 12.11
N TYR A 156 -2.51 -5.78 10.86
CA TYR A 156 -3.31 -6.94 10.49
C TYR A 156 -2.75 -8.24 11.10
N HIS A 157 -1.45 -8.49 10.94
CA HIS A 157 -0.79 -9.70 11.45
C HIS A 157 -0.74 -9.77 12.98
N THR A 158 -0.76 -8.62 13.65
CA THR A 158 -0.84 -8.53 15.12
C THR A 158 -2.28 -8.49 15.64
N ASN A 159 -3.28 -8.75 14.78
CA ASN A 159 -4.72 -8.76 15.10
C ASN A 159 -5.24 -7.47 15.72
N GLN A 160 -4.63 -6.33 15.37
CA GLN A 160 -5.10 -5.01 15.81
C GLN A 160 -6.21 -4.46 14.91
N ILE A 161 -6.35 -5.03 13.71
CA ILE A 161 -7.41 -4.71 12.76
C ILE A 161 -8.05 -5.98 12.19
N ASP A 162 -9.31 -5.90 11.81
CA ASP A 162 -10.05 -6.96 11.15
C ASP A 162 -9.87 -6.94 9.63
N PHE A 163 -9.75 -5.75 9.04
CA PHE A 163 -9.58 -5.56 7.59
C PHE A 163 -8.88 -4.23 7.27
N ALA A 164 -8.37 -4.11 6.06
CA ALA A 164 -7.74 -2.89 5.56
C ALA A 164 -8.64 -2.19 4.52
N ILE A 165 -8.54 -0.86 4.43
CA ILE A 165 -9.18 -0.05 3.39
C ILE A 165 -8.08 0.61 2.56
N THR A 166 -7.99 0.26 1.27
CA THR A 166 -7.05 0.83 0.31
C THR A 166 -7.59 0.74 -1.12
N GLU A 167 -6.90 1.35 -2.08
CA GLU A 167 -7.12 1.14 -3.53
C GLU A 167 -5.95 0.39 -4.17
N ASP A 168 -4.98 -0.03 -3.36
CA ASP A 168 -3.76 -0.66 -3.82
C ASP A 168 -3.76 -2.17 -3.56
N SER A 169 -3.28 -2.95 -4.53
CA SER A 169 -3.15 -4.40 -4.39
C SER A 169 -1.89 -4.85 -3.64
N ASP A 170 -1.01 -3.91 -3.27
CA ASP A 170 0.28 -4.22 -2.66
C ASP A 170 0.15 -4.81 -1.26
N LEU A 171 -0.99 -4.65 -0.58
CA LEU A 171 -1.29 -5.33 0.67
C LEU A 171 -1.39 -6.87 0.53
N ILE A 172 -1.66 -7.39 -0.68
CA ILE A 172 -1.77 -8.83 -0.93
C ILE A 172 -0.43 -9.55 -0.70
N PRO A 173 0.69 -9.15 -1.33
CA PRO A 173 2.01 -9.73 -1.05
C PRO A 173 2.50 -9.49 0.38
N TYR A 174 2.02 -8.45 1.07
CA TYR A 174 2.24 -8.30 2.51
C TYR A 174 1.42 -9.28 3.37
N GLY A 175 0.57 -10.12 2.76
CA GLY A 175 -0.19 -11.17 3.46
C GLY A 175 -1.48 -10.69 4.12
N VAL A 176 -1.94 -9.48 3.84
CA VAL A 176 -3.24 -9.00 4.30
C VAL A 176 -4.33 -9.73 3.51
N LYS A 177 -5.18 -10.47 4.20
CA LYS A 177 -6.19 -11.32 3.57
C LYS A 177 -7.58 -10.70 3.46
N ARG A 178 -7.86 -9.64 4.19
CA ARG A 178 -9.17 -8.96 4.21
C ARG A 178 -9.00 -7.51 3.84
N ILE A 179 -9.40 -7.15 2.62
CA ILE A 179 -9.16 -5.83 2.05
C ILE A 179 -10.46 -5.29 1.43
N ALA A 180 -10.80 -4.07 1.78
CA ALA A 180 -11.91 -3.31 1.22
C ALA A 180 -11.38 -2.30 0.19
N PHE A 181 -11.86 -2.41 -1.06
CA PHE A 181 -11.54 -1.52 -2.15
C PHE A 181 -12.75 -0.66 -2.52
N LYS A 182 -12.51 0.49 -3.11
CA LYS A 182 -13.54 1.35 -3.72
C LYS A 182 -14.69 1.73 -2.78
N LEU A 183 -14.36 1.95 -1.51
CA LEU A 183 -15.36 2.44 -0.56
C LEU A 183 -15.96 3.75 -1.08
N ASN A 184 -17.30 3.79 -1.17
CA ASN A 184 -18.07 4.92 -1.65
C ASN A 184 -18.82 5.63 -0.50
N GLU A 185 -19.49 6.72 -0.84
CA GLU A 185 -20.22 7.57 0.10
C GLU A 185 -21.49 6.91 0.69
N ASN A 186 -21.99 5.84 0.07
CA ASN A 186 -23.11 5.05 0.57
C ASN A 186 -22.68 3.94 1.53
N GLY A 187 -21.36 3.83 1.77
CA GLY A 187 -20.80 2.76 2.59
C GLY A 187 -20.61 1.43 1.83
N ASP A 188 -20.82 1.40 0.50
CA ASP A 188 -20.59 0.21 -0.30
C ASP A 188 -19.12 0.11 -0.71
N PHE A 189 -18.60 -1.11 -0.79
CA PHE A 189 -17.24 -1.40 -1.20
C PHE A 189 -17.10 -2.78 -1.84
N GLU A 190 -16.00 -2.97 -2.57
CA GLU A 190 -15.58 -4.29 -3.06
C GLU A 190 -14.70 -4.94 -1.99
N TYR A 191 -15.12 -6.06 -1.45
CA TYR A 191 -14.42 -6.78 -0.39
C TYR A 191 -13.71 -8.00 -0.94
N LEU A 192 -12.41 -8.09 -0.69
CA LEU A 192 -11.58 -9.24 -0.97
C LEU A 192 -11.29 -9.98 0.33
N ASN A 193 -11.72 -11.25 0.42
CA ASN A 193 -11.31 -12.17 1.46
C ASN A 193 -10.48 -13.30 0.84
N LEU A 194 -9.21 -13.39 1.22
CA LEU A 194 -8.27 -14.43 0.78
C LEU A 194 -8.10 -15.54 1.83
N ASN A 195 -8.95 -15.58 2.84
CA ASN A 195 -8.91 -16.61 3.89
C ASN A 195 -9.70 -17.83 3.42
N ILE A 196 -9.03 -18.80 2.81
CA ILE A 196 -9.65 -19.96 2.18
C ILE A 196 -10.61 -20.70 3.15
N SER A 197 -10.25 -20.78 4.43
CA SER A 197 -11.08 -21.44 5.45
C SER A 197 -12.41 -20.74 5.74
N GLU A 198 -12.55 -19.47 5.33
CA GLU A 198 -13.76 -18.65 5.53
C GLU A 198 -14.59 -18.51 4.25
N LEU A 199 -14.03 -18.91 3.10
CA LEU A 199 -14.72 -18.79 1.83
C LEU A 199 -15.74 -19.90 1.63
N PRO A 200 -16.96 -19.59 1.20
CA PRO A 200 -17.95 -20.59 0.76
C PRO A 200 -17.39 -21.47 -0.38
N SER A 201 -17.68 -22.76 -0.34
CA SER A 201 -17.17 -23.72 -1.32
C SER A 201 -17.59 -23.39 -2.77
N ASP A 202 -18.76 -22.84 -2.96
CA ASP A 202 -19.26 -22.40 -4.27
C ASP A 202 -18.44 -21.23 -4.84
N ILE A 203 -18.00 -20.29 -4.01
CA ILE A 203 -17.11 -19.20 -4.43
C ILE A 203 -15.76 -19.75 -4.88
N ILE A 204 -15.17 -20.67 -4.11
CA ILE A 204 -13.89 -21.31 -4.47
C ILE A 204 -14.03 -22.10 -5.77
N ASN A 205 -15.14 -22.84 -5.94
CA ASN A 205 -15.40 -23.63 -7.13
C ASN A 205 -15.58 -22.77 -8.39
N ASN A 206 -16.09 -21.57 -8.26
CA ASN A 206 -16.27 -20.60 -9.34
C ASN A 206 -14.99 -19.88 -9.77
N LEU A 207 -13.91 -19.98 -8.99
CA LEU A 207 -12.60 -19.51 -9.43
C LEU A 207 -12.13 -20.30 -10.66
N ASN A 208 -11.55 -19.58 -11.63
CA ASN A 208 -10.84 -20.25 -12.70
C ASN A 208 -9.58 -20.96 -12.16
N GLU A 209 -9.04 -21.89 -12.93
CA GLU A 209 -7.87 -22.69 -12.53
C GLU A 209 -6.63 -21.85 -12.18
N ASP A 210 -6.45 -20.71 -12.80
CA ASP A 210 -5.34 -19.81 -12.53
C ASP A 210 -5.54 -19.08 -11.19
N GLY A 211 -6.76 -18.63 -10.89
CA GLY A 211 -7.11 -18.04 -9.61
C GLY A 211 -6.99 -19.02 -8.44
N LYS A 212 -7.46 -20.27 -8.62
CA LYS A 212 -7.29 -21.35 -7.63
C LYS A 212 -5.83 -21.61 -7.36
N PHE A 213 -5.01 -21.69 -8.42
CA PHE A 213 -3.59 -21.92 -8.28
C PHE A 213 -2.90 -20.79 -7.48
N VAL A 214 -3.15 -19.52 -7.84
CA VAL A 214 -2.51 -18.39 -7.16
C VAL A 214 -3.02 -18.24 -5.73
N LEU A 215 -4.30 -18.49 -5.47
CA LEU A 215 -4.85 -18.53 -4.11
C LEU A 215 -4.22 -19.61 -3.22
N GLY A 216 -3.82 -20.74 -3.82
CA GLY A 216 -3.15 -21.84 -3.13
C GLY A 216 -1.64 -21.68 -2.95
N LEU A 217 -1.03 -20.58 -3.46
CA LEU A 217 0.39 -20.33 -3.26
C LEU A 217 0.68 -20.04 -1.78
N SER A 218 1.81 -20.59 -1.31
CA SER A 218 2.35 -20.12 -0.03
C SER A 218 2.70 -18.65 -0.08
N GLN A 219 2.78 -17.99 1.08
CA GLN A 219 3.10 -16.55 1.16
C GLN A 219 4.41 -16.24 0.43
N LEU A 220 5.42 -17.09 0.56
CA LEU A 220 6.70 -16.91 -0.12
C LEU A 220 6.55 -16.96 -1.65
N LYS A 221 5.84 -17.95 -2.16
CA LYS A 221 5.60 -18.08 -3.61
C LYS A 221 4.74 -16.96 -4.14
N LEU A 222 3.77 -16.50 -3.37
CA LEU A 222 2.94 -15.34 -3.73
C LEU A 222 3.77 -14.08 -3.86
N VAL A 223 4.68 -13.81 -2.91
CA VAL A 223 5.60 -12.66 -2.99
C VAL A 223 6.51 -12.78 -4.21
N GLN A 224 7.11 -13.94 -4.47
CA GLN A 224 7.94 -14.17 -5.67
C GLN A 224 7.15 -13.92 -6.96
N PHE A 225 5.92 -14.43 -7.00
CA PHE A 225 5.01 -14.24 -8.13
C PHE A 225 4.68 -12.74 -8.35
N CYS A 226 4.34 -12.02 -7.30
CA CYS A 226 4.05 -10.59 -7.34
C CYS A 226 5.26 -9.77 -7.77
N VAL A 227 6.44 -10.08 -7.26
CA VAL A 227 7.71 -9.42 -7.65
C VAL A 227 8.01 -9.62 -9.13
N MET A 228 7.78 -10.80 -9.70
CA MET A 228 7.96 -11.04 -11.13
C MET A 228 6.92 -10.34 -12.02
N LEU A 229 5.71 -10.08 -11.52
CA LEU A 229 4.72 -9.24 -12.20
C LEU A 229 5.12 -7.77 -12.20
N GLY A 230 6.02 -7.38 -11.33
CA GLY A 230 6.48 -6.02 -11.09
C GLY A 230 5.79 -5.38 -9.89
N CYS A 231 6.59 -4.76 -9.06
CA CYS A 231 6.17 -4.01 -7.87
C CYS A 231 7.01 -2.73 -7.75
N ASP A 232 6.77 -1.94 -6.72
CA ASP A 232 7.48 -0.66 -6.52
C ASP A 232 8.99 -0.82 -6.30
N TYR A 233 9.47 -2.04 -6.03
CA TYR A 233 10.90 -2.32 -5.75
C TYR A 233 11.66 -2.87 -6.96
N ILE A 234 10.95 -3.46 -7.95
CA ILE A 234 11.54 -3.98 -9.18
C ILE A 234 10.50 -4.01 -10.30
N LYS A 235 10.93 -3.67 -11.51
CA LYS A 235 10.06 -3.76 -12.70
C LYS A 235 9.88 -5.20 -13.19
N SER A 236 8.71 -5.46 -13.77
CA SER A 236 8.43 -6.72 -14.43
C SER A 236 9.37 -6.97 -15.60
N ILE A 237 9.62 -8.24 -15.90
CA ILE A 237 10.35 -8.65 -17.09
C ILE A 237 9.50 -8.33 -18.33
N LYS A 238 10.04 -7.54 -19.26
CA LYS A 238 9.30 -7.11 -20.43
C LYS A 238 8.91 -8.29 -21.33
N GLY A 239 7.63 -8.35 -21.66
CA GLY A 239 7.05 -9.43 -22.46
C GLY A 239 6.52 -10.60 -21.64
N LEU A 240 6.89 -10.71 -20.36
CA LEU A 240 6.38 -11.75 -19.46
C LEU A 240 4.99 -11.35 -18.93
N GLY A 241 3.98 -12.07 -19.41
CA GLY A 241 2.60 -11.88 -18.95
C GLY A 241 2.17 -12.86 -17.87
N MET A 242 1.09 -12.53 -17.18
CA MET A 242 0.49 -13.29 -16.09
C MET A 242 0.32 -14.78 -16.40
N LYS A 243 -0.29 -15.13 -17.53
CA LYS A 243 -0.54 -16.55 -17.92
C LYS A 243 0.74 -17.36 -18.06
N THR A 244 1.78 -16.78 -18.65
CA THR A 244 3.08 -17.44 -18.80
C THR A 244 3.72 -17.62 -17.42
N LEU A 245 3.64 -16.61 -16.58
CA LEU A 245 4.19 -16.68 -15.23
C LEU A 245 3.49 -17.78 -14.39
N ILE A 246 2.17 -17.86 -14.43
CA ILE A 246 1.40 -18.93 -13.78
C ILE A 246 1.87 -20.32 -14.26
N LYS A 247 2.04 -20.49 -15.56
CA LYS A 247 2.54 -21.76 -16.14
C LYS A 247 3.90 -22.13 -15.55
N LEU A 248 4.83 -21.18 -15.51
CA LEU A 248 6.18 -21.40 -14.97
C LEU A 248 6.15 -21.76 -13.47
N PHE A 249 5.31 -21.09 -12.68
CA PHE A 249 5.14 -21.41 -11.26
C PHE A 249 4.46 -22.77 -11.02
N LYS A 250 3.63 -23.27 -11.96
CA LYS A 250 3.06 -24.62 -11.91
C LYS A 250 4.09 -25.71 -12.23
N GLU A 251 5.01 -25.41 -13.15
CA GLU A 251 5.98 -26.37 -13.68
C GLU A 251 7.29 -26.43 -12.88
N MET A 252 7.61 -25.36 -12.13
CA MET A 252 8.92 -25.20 -11.49
C MET A 252 8.80 -24.87 -10.01
N ASP A 253 9.61 -25.55 -9.21
CA ASP A 253 9.58 -25.43 -7.75
C ASP A 253 10.45 -24.27 -7.23
N SER A 254 11.54 -23.90 -7.90
CA SER A 254 12.48 -22.89 -7.41
C SER A 254 12.41 -21.58 -8.18
N PHE A 255 12.51 -20.46 -7.44
CA PHE A 255 12.51 -19.13 -8.02
C PHE A 255 13.66 -18.93 -9.03
N GLU A 256 14.82 -19.49 -8.74
CA GLU A 256 15.98 -19.46 -9.64
C GLU A 256 15.70 -20.20 -10.95
N ASN A 257 15.08 -21.39 -10.90
CA ASN A 257 14.75 -22.15 -12.10
C ASN A 257 13.71 -21.42 -12.96
N ILE A 258 12.75 -20.72 -12.36
CA ILE A 258 11.77 -19.90 -13.08
C ILE A 258 12.49 -18.77 -13.83
N VAL A 259 13.40 -18.05 -13.19
CA VAL A 259 14.16 -16.96 -13.83
C VAL A 259 15.06 -17.50 -14.95
N LYS A 260 15.74 -18.62 -14.73
CA LYS A 260 16.56 -19.29 -15.78
C LYS A 260 15.72 -19.74 -16.97
N ALA A 261 14.53 -20.30 -16.72
CA ALA A 261 13.61 -20.66 -17.78
C ALA A 261 13.14 -19.44 -18.60
N VAL A 262 12.80 -18.35 -17.93
CA VAL A 262 12.47 -17.10 -18.63
C VAL A 262 13.64 -16.61 -19.50
N ALA A 263 14.87 -16.69 -19.00
CA ALA A 263 16.07 -16.32 -19.76
C ALA A 263 16.30 -17.21 -20.98
N SER A 264 15.98 -18.50 -20.90
CA SER A 264 16.15 -19.45 -22.01
C SER A 264 15.26 -19.16 -23.22
N TYR A 265 14.17 -18.41 -23.06
CA TYR A 265 13.32 -17.94 -24.17
C TYR A 265 13.97 -16.81 -24.99
N GLY A 266 15.18 -16.39 -24.64
CA GLY A 266 15.97 -15.41 -25.40
C GLY A 266 15.28 -14.05 -25.53
N MET A 267 15.29 -13.48 -26.75
CA MET A 267 14.77 -12.14 -27.02
C MET A 267 13.26 -11.96 -26.80
N LYS A 268 12.52 -13.02 -26.53
CA LYS A 268 11.08 -12.94 -26.22
C LYS A 268 10.82 -12.23 -24.89
N TYR A 269 11.69 -12.43 -23.90
CA TYR A 269 11.61 -11.79 -22.58
C TYR A 269 12.89 -11.00 -22.35
N ARG A 270 12.76 -9.75 -21.91
CA ARG A 270 13.90 -8.84 -21.82
C ARG A 270 14.05 -8.31 -20.40
N PHE A 271 15.22 -8.52 -19.85
CA PHE A 271 15.69 -7.95 -18.59
C PHE A 271 16.28 -6.55 -18.87
N GLU A 272 15.42 -5.59 -19.29
CA GLU A 272 15.89 -4.30 -19.82
C GLU A 272 16.70 -3.50 -18.79
N GLU A 273 16.26 -3.48 -17.53
CA GLU A 273 16.95 -2.76 -16.46
C GLU A 273 18.26 -3.42 -16.01
N GLN A 274 18.43 -4.70 -16.30
CA GLN A 274 19.61 -5.49 -16.00
C GLN A 274 20.53 -5.71 -17.20
N ASN A 275 20.33 -4.93 -18.27
CA ASN A 275 21.10 -5.07 -19.53
C ASN A 275 21.14 -6.51 -20.09
N GLY A 276 20.06 -7.27 -19.89
CA GLY A 276 19.94 -8.65 -20.33
C GLY A 276 20.44 -9.71 -19.33
N ASP A 277 20.99 -9.30 -18.18
CA ASP A 277 21.50 -10.23 -17.16
C ASP A 277 20.39 -10.77 -16.26
N ALA A 278 19.99 -12.03 -16.48
CA ALA A 278 18.99 -12.73 -15.70
C ALA A 278 19.43 -13.02 -14.26
N MET A 279 20.73 -13.21 -14.01
CA MET A 279 21.23 -13.47 -12.65
C MET A 279 21.25 -12.19 -11.82
N LEU A 280 21.57 -11.06 -12.45
CA LEU A 280 21.41 -9.75 -11.82
C LEU A 280 19.93 -9.49 -11.46
N TYR A 281 19.00 -9.78 -12.39
CA TYR A 281 17.57 -9.70 -12.11
C TYR A 281 17.18 -10.59 -10.93
N LEU A 282 17.63 -11.85 -10.90
CA LEU A 282 17.35 -12.77 -9.80
C LEU A 282 17.82 -12.23 -8.44
N SER A 283 19.02 -11.65 -8.40
CA SER A 283 19.55 -11.02 -7.19
C SER A 283 18.66 -9.86 -6.72
N GLN A 284 18.31 -8.95 -7.63
CA GLN A 284 17.45 -7.80 -7.32
C GLN A 284 16.02 -8.23 -6.97
N ALA A 285 15.47 -9.24 -7.64
CA ALA A 285 14.15 -9.79 -7.34
C ALA A 285 14.11 -10.43 -5.95
N LYS A 286 15.17 -11.11 -5.54
CA LYS A 286 15.30 -11.63 -4.18
C LYS A 286 15.38 -10.50 -3.14
N GLU A 287 16.11 -9.43 -3.43
CA GLU A 287 16.14 -8.22 -2.57
C GLU A 287 14.75 -7.58 -2.48
N ALA A 288 14.02 -7.44 -3.59
CA ALA A 288 12.65 -6.95 -3.61
C ALA A 288 11.68 -7.82 -2.78
N CYS A 289 11.79 -9.16 -2.90
CA CYS A 289 11.02 -10.07 -2.04
C CYS A 289 11.28 -9.83 -0.55
N SER A 290 12.55 -9.60 -0.17
CA SER A 290 12.90 -9.41 1.25
C SER A 290 12.31 -8.15 1.87
N VAL A 291 11.98 -7.13 1.08
CA VAL A 291 11.31 -5.91 1.58
C VAL A 291 9.94 -6.22 2.19
N PHE A 292 9.18 -7.13 1.57
CA PHE A 292 7.86 -7.53 2.09
C PHE A 292 7.93 -8.23 3.46
N TYR A 293 9.09 -8.66 3.90
CA TYR A 293 9.28 -9.34 5.18
C TYR A 293 10.04 -8.50 6.20
N TYR A 294 10.89 -7.57 5.76
CA TYR A 294 11.88 -6.97 6.65
C TYR A 294 11.82 -5.44 6.70
N GLN A 295 10.80 -4.83 6.11
CA GLN A 295 10.61 -3.38 6.25
C GLN A 295 10.34 -3.00 7.71
N ILE A 296 10.87 -1.84 8.13
CA ILE A 296 10.68 -1.31 9.48
C ILE A 296 9.27 -0.76 9.63
N VAL A 297 8.61 -1.12 10.73
CA VAL A 297 7.28 -0.68 11.14
C VAL A 297 7.27 -0.26 12.60
N TYR A 298 6.22 0.43 13.02
CA TYR A 298 6.03 0.86 14.40
C TYR A 298 5.11 -0.11 15.15
N ASP A 299 5.65 -0.75 16.18
CA ASP A 299 4.87 -1.48 17.18
C ASP A 299 4.28 -0.48 18.19
N ASN A 300 3.05 -0.08 17.95
CA ASN A 300 2.34 0.91 18.77
C ASN A 300 1.91 0.40 20.15
N ILE A 301 1.96 -0.91 20.40
CA ILE A 301 1.67 -1.52 21.70
C ILE A 301 2.91 -1.44 22.57
N ASN A 302 4.06 -1.93 22.08
CA ASN A 302 5.32 -1.95 22.79
C ASN A 302 6.15 -0.68 22.62
N LYS A 303 5.65 0.28 21.83
CA LYS A 303 6.29 1.59 21.56
C LYS A 303 7.73 1.44 21.07
N LYS A 304 7.94 0.63 20.04
CA LYS A 304 9.25 0.37 19.46
C LYS A 304 9.17 0.27 17.94
N LEU A 305 10.30 0.52 17.28
CA LEU A 305 10.46 0.13 15.87
C LEU A 305 10.82 -1.35 15.81
N THR A 306 10.19 -2.05 14.87
CA THR A 306 10.42 -3.48 14.61
C THR A 306 10.32 -3.74 13.12
N HIS A 307 10.55 -4.97 12.68
CA HIS A 307 10.30 -5.39 11.31
C HIS A 307 8.93 -6.03 11.19
N ILE A 308 8.34 -6.04 9.98
CA ILE A 308 6.99 -6.60 9.75
C ILE A 308 6.88 -8.00 10.33
N TYR A 309 7.86 -8.85 10.01
CA TYR A 309 7.99 -10.18 10.57
C TYR A 309 9.17 -10.20 11.54
N ASP A 310 8.91 -9.81 12.79
CA ASP A 310 9.85 -10.04 13.87
C ASP A 310 10.01 -11.56 14.14
N ASP A 311 10.95 -11.93 15.02
CA ASP A 311 11.22 -13.33 15.31
C ASP A 311 9.97 -14.13 15.76
N ILE A 312 8.97 -13.47 16.35
CA ILE A 312 7.74 -14.11 16.86
C ILE A 312 6.82 -14.44 15.68
N LEU A 313 6.53 -13.48 14.81
CA LEU A 313 5.69 -13.70 13.64
C LEU A 313 6.38 -14.62 12.63
N TRP A 314 7.69 -14.49 12.45
CA TRP A 314 8.49 -15.37 11.63
C TRP A 314 8.46 -16.83 12.13
N HIS A 315 8.47 -17.06 13.44
CA HIS A 315 8.32 -18.38 14.05
C HIS A 315 6.93 -18.99 13.82
N TYR A 316 5.88 -18.17 13.87
CA TYR A 316 4.51 -18.61 13.59
C TYR A 316 4.36 -19.05 12.12
N TYR A 317 4.91 -18.30 11.20
CA TYR A 317 4.90 -18.64 9.76
C TYR A 317 5.77 -19.87 9.44
N ARG A 318 6.85 -20.12 10.19
CA ARG A 318 7.66 -21.33 10.05
C ARG A 318 6.89 -22.62 10.35
N LYS A 319 5.88 -22.59 11.20
CA LYS A 319 5.11 -23.78 11.60
C LYS A 319 4.12 -24.25 10.52
N ILE A 320 3.77 -23.40 9.57
CA ILE A 320 2.71 -23.67 8.58
C ILE A 320 3.28 -24.28 7.28
N ASP A 321 4.59 -24.18 7.06
CA ASP A 321 5.21 -24.51 5.78
C ASP A 321 5.86 -25.89 5.76
N SER A 322 5.78 -26.55 4.61
CA SER A 322 6.40 -27.87 4.36
C SER A 322 7.92 -27.81 4.40
N VAL A 323 8.58 -28.97 4.65
CA VAL A 323 10.05 -29.11 4.67
C VAL A 323 10.73 -28.63 3.38
N LYS A 324 10.02 -28.64 2.24
CA LYS A 324 10.52 -28.10 0.96
C LYS A 324 10.70 -26.57 0.98
N GLU A 325 9.83 -25.84 1.66
CA GLU A 325 9.89 -24.39 1.78
C GLU A 325 10.98 -23.91 2.72
N ILE A 326 11.42 -24.74 3.66
CA ILE A 326 12.54 -24.44 4.57
C ILE A 326 13.84 -24.14 3.78
N LYS A 327 14.11 -24.86 2.69
CA LYS A 327 15.28 -24.61 1.83
C LYS A 327 15.17 -23.31 1.02
N GLU A 328 13.96 -22.93 0.63
CA GLU A 328 13.74 -21.65 -0.06
C GLU A 328 13.78 -20.46 0.91
N LYS A 329 13.49 -20.66 2.19
CA LYS A 329 13.57 -19.61 3.22
C LYS A 329 15.00 -19.25 3.61
N SER A 330 15.97 -20.15 3.45
CA SER A 330 17.37 -19.85 3.79
C SER A 330 17.89 -18.65 3.01
N TRP A 331 17.54 -18.51 1.73
CA TRP A 331 18.01 -17.37 0.94
C TRP A 331 17.43 -16.01 1.39
N ILE A 332 16.20 -15.96 1.95
CA ILE A 332 15.65 -14.71 2.51
C ILE A 332 16.47 -14.30 3.71
N THR A 333 16.74 -15.23 4.62
CA THR A 333 17.58 -14.97 5.79
C THR A 333 18.98 -14.50 5.37
N ASP A 334 19.60 -15.17 4.39
CA ASP A 334 20.92 -14.80 3.88
C ASP A 334 20.92 -13.39 3.26
N ILE A 335 19.87 -13.01 2.55
CA ILE A 335 19.74 -11.67 1.95
C ILE A 335 19.49 -10.63 3.03
N ILE A 336 18.63 -10.90 4.01
CA ILE A 336 18.39 -9.99 5.14
C ILE A 336 19.71 -9.75 5.88
N GLU A 337 20.44 -10.78 6.25
CA GLU A 337 21.74 -10.65 6.93
C GLU A 337 22.77 -9.87 6.09
N LYS A 338 22.86 -10.15 4.78
CA LYS A 338 23.76 -9.43 3.86
C LYS A 338 23.40 -7.94 3.75
N ASN A 339 22.12 -7.59 3.85
CA ASN A 339 21.62 -6.23 3.67
C ASN A 339 21.24 -5.54 4.98
N LYS A 340 21.40 -6.21 6.13
CA LYS A 340 21.02 -5.71 7.45
C LYS A 340 21.64 -4.36 7.78
N ASN A 341 22.89 -4.13 7.37
CA ASN A 341 23.59 -2.87 7.55
C ASN A 341 23.37 -1.86 6.42
N LYS A 342 22.65 -2.23 5.37
CA LYS A 342 22.24 -1.33 4.30
C LYS A 342 20.90 -0.72 4.68
N GLU A 343 20.73 0.56 4.47
CA GLU A 343 19.49 1.29 4.75
C GLU A 343 18.31 0.88 3.86
N TYR A 344 18.46 -0.24 3.13
CA TYR A 344 17.51 -0.70 2.11
C TYR A 344 16.09 -0.92 2.66
N TYR A 345 16.00 -1.42 3.88
CA TYR A 345 14.73 -1.69 4.59
C TYR A 345 14.27 -0.53 5.48
N GLY A 346 15.00 0.56 5.49
CA GLY A 346 14.85 1.69 6.40
C GLY A 346 15.88 1.67 7.54
N LYS A 347 15.96 2.79 8.23
CA LYS A 347 16.78 2.99 9.44
C LYS A 347 15.89 3.07 10.67
N ILE A 348 16.40 2.57 11.80
CA ILE A 348 15.90 2.96 13.11
C ILE A 348 16.38 4.40 13.36
N PHE A 349 15.50 5.27 13.77
CA PHE A 349 15.78 6.69 14.03
C PHE A 349 15.27 7.11 15.40
N ASP A 350 15.91 8.13 15.96
CA ASP A 350 15.53 8.70 17.26
C ASP A 350 14.17 9.43 17.18
N ASN A 351 13.51 9.57 18.32
CA ASN A 351 12.22 10.22 18.46
C ASN A 351 11.08 9.59 17.60
N PHE A 352 11.25 8.32 17.22
CA PHE A 352 10.28 7.61 16.38
C PHE A 352 8.87 7.55 17.01
N GLU A 353 8.76 7.51 18.33
CA GLU A 353 7.46 7.48 19.01
C GLU A 353 6.67 8.75 18.72
N MET A 354 7.26 9.91 18.90
CA MET A 354 6.63 11.19 18.56
C MET A 354 6.31 11.30 17.08
N TYR A 355 7.24 10.83 16.23
CA TYR A 355 7.03 10.80 14.78
C TYR A 355 5.83 9.92 14.40
N CYS A 356 5.81 8.67 14.86
CA CYS A 356 4.75 7.70 14.51
C CYS A 356 3.39 8.07 15.11
N ASN A 357 3.37 8.87 16.19
CA ASN A 357 2.16 9.46 16.74
C ASN A 357 1.77 10.77 16.01
N GLY A 358 2.50 11.18 14.98
CA GLY A 358 2.24 12.40 14.22
C GLY A 358 2.53 13.69 15.00
N GLU A 359 3.50 13.67 15.92
CA GLU A 359 3.84 14.82 16.78
C GLU A 359 5.01 15.64 16.27
N LEU A 360 6.07 14.98 15.76
CA LEU A 360 7.32 15.66 15.41
C LEU A 360 7.25 16.61 14.22
N ASP A 361 6.53 16.22 13.16
CA ASP A 361 6.46 17.03 11.94
C ASP A 361 5.41 18.13 12.03
N VAL A 362 4.42 17.94 12.89
CA VAL A 362 3.41 18.94 13.19
C VAL A 362 4.06 20.17 13.85
N GLU A 363 5.04 19.98 14.74
CA GLU A 363 5.71 21.09 15.43
C GLU A 363 6.77 21.81 14.58
N LYS A 364 7.54 21.08 13.75
CA LYS A 364 8.61 21.67 12.93
C LYS A 364 8.12 22.46 11.72
N HIS A 365 6.93 22.13 11.20
CA HIS A 365 6.36 22.77 10.02
C HIS A 365 5.08 23.54 10.29
N THR A 366 4.51 23.46 11.49
CA THR A 366 3.43 24.31 11.97
C THR A 366 3.95 25.51 12.75
N THR A 367 4.89 26.27 12.18
CA THR A 367 4.79 27.70 12.44
C THR A 367 3.44 28.11 11.88
N GLU A 368 2.68 28.97 12.57
CA GLU A 368 1.35 29.49 12.18
C GLU A 368 1.21 29.92 10.72
N LYS A 369 2.31 29.98 9.96
CA LYS A 369 2.39 30.28 8.53
C LYS A 369 2.27 29.07 7.58
N SER A 370 2.38 27.83 8.05
CA SER A 370 2.33 26.63 7.19
C SER A 370 1.00 25.87 7.25
N LEU A 371 0.17 26.14 8.24
CA LEU A 371 -1.24 25.79 8.17
C LEU A 371 -1.90 26.77 7.20
N GLU A 372 -2.36 26.29 6.08
CA GLU A 372 -3.17 27.08 5.16
C GLU A 372 -4.43 27.52 5.92
N SER A 373 -4.33 28.64 6.59
CA SER A 373 -5.23 29.35 7.48
C SER A 373 -5.82 28.51 8.65
N ALA A 374 -5.51 28.93 9.88
CA ALA A 374 -6.17 28.47 11.10
C ALA A 374 -7.71 28.55 11.00
N GLU A 375 -8.24 29.46 10.20
CA GLU A 375 -9.66 29.61 9.90
C GLU A 375 -10.27 28.40 9.18
N SER A 376 -9.60 27.85 8.17
CA SER A 376 -10.08 26.65 7.47
C SER A 376 -10.15 25.45 8.40
N ILE A 377 -9.12 25.22 9.19
CA ILE A 377 -9.10 24.09 10.15
C ILE A 377 -10.19 24.27 11.20
N ASN A 378 -10.38 25.47 11.73
CA ASN A 378 -11.46 25.74 12.68
C ASN A 378 -12.85 25.50 12.06
N LYS A 379 -13.05 25.85 10.80
CA LYS A 379 -14.27 25.53 10.07
C LYS A 379 -14.52 24.01 10.02
N TYR A 380 -13.50 23.22 9.67
CA TYR A 380 -13.63 21.76 9.65
C TYR A 380 -13.87 21.19 11.05
N LEU A 381 -13.20 21.69 12.07
CA LEU A 381 -13.44 21.29 13.46
C LEU A 381 -14.89 21.59 13.88
N GLN A 382 -15.45 22.74 13.53
CA GLN A 382 -16.85 23.05 13.82
C GLN A 382 -17.85 22.09 13.15
N ILE A 383 -17.58 21.74 11.86
CA ILE A 383 -18.46 20.86 11.09
C ILE A 383 -18.39 19.43 11.62
N TYR A 384 -17.18 18.91 11.85
CA TYR A 384 -16.96 17.48 12.07
C TYR A 384 -16.85 17.09 13.55
N SER A 385 -16.55 18.02 14.50
CA SER A 385 -16.43 17.68 15.92
C SER A 385 -17.68 17.02 16.50
N LYS A 386 -18.87 17.38 15.99
CA LYS A 386 -20.14 16.76 16.42
C LYS A 386 -20.24 15.27 16.10
N PHE A 387 -19.55 14.80 15.04
CA PHE A 387 -19.54 13.39 14.64
C PHE A 387 -18.50 12.56 15.41
N PHE A 388 -17.48 13.22 15.97
CA PHE A 388 -16.33 12.55 16.57
C PHE A 388 -16.16 12.78 18.08
N ARG A 389 -17.06 13.53 18.71
CA ARG A 389 -17.13 13.55 20.17
C ARG A 389 -17.65 12.20 20.62
N ASN A 390 -16.87 11.53 21.48
CA ASN A 390 -17.40 10.40 22.22
C ASN A 390 -18.55 10.91 23.07
N GLU A 391 -19.72 10.31 22.99
CA GLU A 391 -20.72 10.42 24.04
C GLU A 391 -20.04 9.80 25.29
N GLU A 392 -19.82 10.62 26.30
CA GLU A 392 -19.36 10.18 27.61
C GLU A 392 -20.39 9.24 28.26
#